data_cf18bc0586ab8e7720252280c05ff2a4
#
_entry.id   cf18bc0586ab8e7720252280c05ff2a4
#
_cell.length_a   1.000
_cell.length_b   1.000
_cell.length_c   1.000
_cell.angle_alpha   90.00
_cell.angle_beta   90.00
_cell.angle_gamma   90.00
#
_symmetry.space_group_name_H-M   'P 1'
#
loop_
_entity.id
_entity.type
_entity.pdbx_description
1 polymer ?
#
loop_
_entity_poly.entity_id
_entity_poly.type
_entity_poly.pdbx_seq_one_letter_code
_entity_poly.pdbx_strand_id
1 'polypeptide(L)'
;MATRNNFSLIALLTIRLRHLFIIPFAILLTFNGWTQSRQGFIPVNDGQLYYEKNGSGPPVIFLHGICLDHRMWQQQVDYFSKYYTCINIDLRGFGKSSLPGPATYSFHEDIKVLLDSLHTAEPVVLIALSMGGKAAVNFSLAYPKQTKALVLADAAIDGYHFKDFNLELVSNMAQQKGVDSAKQFFLNYSIFASAKNDTSVFKRLRKMILSYSGWQWLHKNPIVGLTPPAIEQLEQIKAPVLIITGEKDIWDFQQIADILHNNIKQSVKKQILDAGHMCNMEKPDVFNRLVSDFLINGE
;
A
#
# COMPACT_ATOMS: atom_id res chain seq x y z
N MET A 1 23.54 18.01 -108.90
CA MET A 1 23.95 16.62 -108.59
C MET A 1 23.47 16.29 -107.19
N ALA A 2 22.39 15.67 -107.13
CA ALA A 2 22.09 14.36 -106.65
C ALA A 2 22.83 14.04 -105.31
N THR A 3 22.22 13.66 -104.26
CA THR A 3 21.21 12.61 -104.03
C THR A 3 20.74 12.58 -102.58
N ARG A 4 19.47 12.35 -102.39
CA ARG A 4 18.72 11.36 -101.68
C ARG A 4 18.89 11.25 -100.16
N ASN A 5 17.84 11.65 -99.53
CA ASN A 5 16.89 10.93 -98.63
C ASN A 5 17.36 9.71 -97.90
N ASN A 6 17.14 9.70 -96.60
CA ASN A 6 16.38 8.58 -95.99
C ASN A 6 15.77 9.03 -94.66
N PHE A 7 14.47 8.85 -94.57
CA PHE A 7 13.66 8.98 -93.39
C PHE A 7 13.83 7.72 -92.53
N SER A 8 13.99 7.87 -91.28
CA SER A 8 13.77 6.75 -90.29
C SER A 8 12.85 7.23 -89.17
N LEU A 9 11.70 6.58 -89.11
CA LEU A 9 10.65 6.74 -88.14
C LEU A 9 11.15 6.23 -86.75
N ILE A 10 11.19 7.10 -85.76
CA ILE A 10 11.35 6.66 -84.40
C ILE A 10 10.00 6.83 -83.70
N ALA A 11 9.38 5.73 -83.38
CA ALA A 11 8.15 5.62 -82.63
C ALA A 11 8.35 6.10 -81.18
N LEU A 12 7.56 7.08 -80.76
CA LEU A 12 7.48 7.54 -79.38
C LEU A 12 6.70 6.50 -78.54
N LEU A 13 7.41 5.76 -77.72
CA LEU A 13 6.82 4.94 -76.67
C LEU A 13 6.57 5.81 -75.44
N THR A 14 5.33 6.21 -75.23
CA THR A 14 4.89 6.88 -73.98
C THR A 14 4.73 5.84 -72.87
N ILE A 15 5.68 5.80 -71.99
CA ILE A 15 5.58 5.04 -70.72
C ILE A 15 4.76 5.86 -69.74
N ARG A 16 3.51 5.46 -69.47
CA ARG A 16 2.70 5.96 -68.37
C ARG A 16 3.25 5.41 -67.06
N LEU A 17 3.93 6.25 -66.28
CA LEU A 17 4.23 5.95 -64.86
C LEU A 17 2.92 5.96 -64.08
N ARG A 18 2.45 4.80 -63.69
CA ARG A 18 1.45 4.64 -62.65
C ARG A 18 2.12 4.94 -61.29
N HIS A 19 1.74 6.05 -60.66
CA HIS A 19 2.11 6.32 -59.27
C HIS A 19 1.43 5.30 -58.36
N LEU A 20 2.21 4.28 -57.91
CA LEU A 20 1.83 3.45 -56.76
C LEU A 20 1.96 4.31 -55.52
N PHE A 21 0.84 4.76 -54.97
CA PHE A 21 0.78 5.29 -53.61
C PHE A 21 0.99 4.11 -52.65
N ILE A 22 2.22 3.96 -52.16
CA ILE A 22 2.50 3.08 -50.99
C ILE A 22 1.99 3.85 -49.75
N ILE A 23 0.81 3.51 -49.26
CA ILE A 23 0.32 3.96 -47.97
C ILE A 23 1.17 3.22 -46.92
N PRO A 24 1.97 3.92 -46.08
CA PRO A 24 2.65 3.26 -45.01
C PRO A 24 1.57 2.78 -44.01
N PHE A 25 1.39 1.48 -43.96
CA PHE A 25 0.58 0.85 -42.91
C PHE A 25 1.32 1.02 -41.60
N ALA A 26 1.03 2.11 -40.87
CA ALA A 26 1.53 2.31 -39.53
C ALA A 26 0.89 1.23 -38.63
N ILE A 27 1.65 0.16 -38.36
CA ILE A 27 1.28 -0.81 -37.35
C ILE A 27 1.36 -0.06 -36.02
N LEU A 28 0.21 0.41 -35.52
CA LEU A 28 0.07 0.81 -34.13
C LEU A 28 0.28 -0.48 -33.28
N LEU A 29 1.51 -0.70 -32.89
CA LEU A 29 1.82 -1.63 -31.80
C LEU A 29 1.23 -1.02 -30.54
N THR A 30 -0.01 -1.38 -30.23
CA THR A 30 -0.53 -1.18 -28.88
C THR A 30 0.33 -2.04 -27.97
N PHE A 31 1.35 -1.41 -27.38
CA PHE A 31 2.01 -1.98 -26.23
C PHE A 31 0.95 -2.08 -25.13
N ASN A 32 0.28 -3.22 -25.03
CA ASN A 32 -0.33 -3.66 -23.79
C ASN A 32 0.82 -3.88 -22.81
N GLY A 33 1.27 -2.79 -22.22
CA GLY A 33 2.28 -2.82 -21.17
C GLY A 33 1.68 -3.49 -19.95
N TRP A 34 1.73 -4.81 -19.93
CA TRP A 34 1.66 -5.53 -18.68
C TRP A 34 2.88 -5.08 -17.88
N THR A 35 2.68 -4.14 -16.98
CA THR A 35 3.75 -3.72 -16.08
C THR A 35 4.13 -4.92 -15.26
N GLN A 36 5.29 -5.46 -15.57
CA GLN A 36 5.85 -6.61 -14.86
C GLN A 36 5.93 -6.26 -13.39
N SER A 37 5.31 -7.06 -12.53
CA SER A 37 5.45 -6.93 -11.09
C SER A 37 6.93 -6.89 -10.74
N ARG A 38 7.38 -5.82 -10.10
CA ARG A 38 8.75 -5.69 -9.63
C ARG A 38 8.74 -5.85 -8.11
N GLN A 39 9.62 -6.71 -7.62
CA GLN A 39 9.84 -6.85 -6.20
C GLN A 39 11.33 -6.66 -5.91
N GLY A 40 11.65 -6.23 -4.72
CA GLY A 40 13.04 -6.01 -4.35
C GLY A 40 13.21 -5.61 -2.90
N PHE A 41 14.44 -5.22 -2.59
CA PHE A 41 14.82 -4.73 -1.28
C PHE A 41 15.44 -3.35 -1.42
N ILE A 42 15.06 -2.44 -0.53
CA ILE A 42 15.65 -1.10 -0.42
C ILE A 42 16.47 -1.05 0.87
N PRO A 43 17.76 -0.68 0.79
CA PRO A 43 18.57 -0.45 1.99
C PRO A 43 17.98 0.69 2.82
N VAL A 44 17.87 0.47 4.12
CA VAL A 44 17.52 1.45 5.13
C VAL A 44 18.58 1.41 6.23
N ASN A 45 18.59 2.38 7.14
CA ASN A 45 19.52 2.34 8.26
C ASN A 45 19.40 0.99 9.00
N ASP A 46 20.50 0.24 9.07
CA ASP A 46 20.62 -1.03 9.80
C ASP A 46 19.71 -2.16 9.28
N GLY A 47 19.44 -2.19 7.95
CA GLY A 47 18.66 -3.25 7.35
C GLY A 47 18.18 -2.98 5.93
N GLN A 48 17.13 -3.67 5.54
CA GLN A 48 16.48 -3.48 4.23
C GLN A 48 14.97 -3.71 4.32
N LEU A 49 14.21 -2.99 3.51
CA LEU A 49 12.76 -3.14 3.36
C LEU A 49 12.45 -3.94 2.10
N TYR A 50 11.60 -4.93 2.23
CA TYR A 50 11.00 -5.61 1.10
C TYR A 50 9.81 -4.82 0.56
N TYR A 51 9.71 -4.75 -0.77
CA TYR A 51 8.56 -4.16 -1.45
C TYR A 51 8.16 -4.96 -2.70
N GLU A 52 6.90 -4.82 -3.07
CA GLU A 52 6.35 -5.21 -4.37
C GLU A 52 5.76 -3.97 -5.04
N LYS A 53 6.03 -3.78 -6.34
CA LYS A 53 5.52 -2.67 -7.14
C LYS A 53 4.73 -3.22 -8.31
N ASN A 54 3.45 -2.88 -8.40
CA ASN A 54 2.51 -3.37 -9.40
C ASN A 54 1.74 -2.20 -10.03
N GLY A 55 1.40 -2.33 -11.31
CA GLY A 55 0.61 -1.33 -12.01
C GLY A 55 1.39 -0.10 -12.45
N SER A 56 0.67 0.90 -12.94
CA SER A 56 1.20 2.19 -13.39
C SER A 56 0.18 3.30 -13.10
N GLY A 57 0.66 4.55 -12.98
CA GLY A 57 -0.15 5.71 -12.61
C GLY A 57 0.30 6.33 -11.30
N PRO A 58 -0.53 7.16 -10.66
CA PRO A 58 -0.20 7.82 -9.40
C PRO A 58 0.18 6.82 -8.31
N PRO A 59 1.17 7.15 -7.45
CA PRO A 59 1.67 6.20 -6.46
C PRO A 59 0.72 6.03 -5.26
N VAL A 60 0.51 4.76 -4.88
CA VAL A 60 -0.21 4.34 -3.68
C VAL A 60 0.66 3.39 -2.89
N ILE A 61 0.81 3.62 -1.60
CA ILE A 61 1.58 2.76 -0.68
C ILE A 61 0.61 2.01 0.24
N PHE A 62 0.86 0.70 0.45
CA PHE A 62 0.09 -0.14 1.35
C PHE A 62 0.91 -0.50 2.58
N LEU A 63 0.36 -0.23 3.78
CA LEU A 63 1.01 -0.42 5.07
C LEU A 63 0.19 -1.38 5.95
N HIS A 64 0.77 -2.54 6.24
CA HIS A 64 0.09 -3.63 6.96
C HIS A 64 0.02 -3.42 8.47
N GLY A 65 -0.86 -4.21 9.13
CA GLY A 65 -0.99 -4.28 10.59
C GLY A 65 0.11 -5.10 11.27
N ILE A 66 0.12 -5.05 12.61
CA ILE A 66 1.09 -5.80 13.43
C ILE A 66 0.98 -7.32 13.21
N CYS A 67 2.11 -8.01 13.19
CA CYS A 67 2.24 -9.47 12.96
C CYS A 67 1.72 -9.95 11.60
N LEU A 68 1.42 -9.00 10.68
CA LEU A 68 1.05 -9.25 9.30
C LEU A 68 2.19 -8.87 8.36
N ASP A 69 1.93 -8.93 7.04
CA ASP A 69 2.86 -8.56 6.00
C ASP A 69 2.11 -8.11 4.73
N HIS A 70 2.86 -7.76 3.65
CA HIS A 70 2.31 -7.29 2.38
C HIS A 70 1.15 -8.14 1.84
N ARG A 71 1.11 -9.45 2.12
CA ARG A 71 0.10 -10.40 1.60
C ARG A 71 -1.33 -10.07 2.03
N MET A 72 -1.51 -9.29 3.11
CA MET A 72 -2.84 -8.88 3.53
C MET A 72 -3.54 -7.97 2.52
N TRP A 73 -2.76 -7.23 1.71
CA TRP A 73 -3.25 -6.26 0.74
C TRP A 73 -3.46 -6.83 -0.67
N GLN A 74 -3.28 -8.14 -0.88
CA GLN A 74 -3.32 -8.74 -2.22
C GLN A 74 -4.57 -8.36 -3.02
N GLN A 75 -5.76 -8.42 -2.41
CA GLN A 75 -7.01 -8.09 -3.10
C GLN A 75 -7.12 -6.60 -3.46
N GLN A 76 -6.53 -5.72 -2.65
CA GLN A 76 -6.44 -4.29 -2.92
C GLN A 76 -5.42 -4.02 -4.03
N VAL A 77 -4.26 -4.64 -3.97
CA VAL A 77 -3.23 -4.51 -5.02
C VAL A 77 -3.78 -4.98 -6.37
N ASP A 78 -4.46 -6.12 -6.43
CA ASP A 78 -5.07 -6.65 -7.66
C ASP A 78 -6.14 -5.70 -8.24
N TYR A 79 -6.84 -4.98 -7.38
CA TYR A 79 -7.86 -4.02 -7.78
C TYR A 79 -7.24 -2.70 -8.23
N PHE A 80 -6.39 -2.07 -7.39
CA PHE A 80 -5.87 -0.73 -7.61
C PHE A 80 -4.73 -0.66 -8.64
N SER A 81 -3.98 -1.74 -8.86
CA SER A 81 -2.88 -1.77 -9.85
C SER A 81 -3.33 -1.54 -11.30
N LYS A 82 -4.63 -1.60 -11.55
CA LYS A 82 -5.22 -1.24 -12.85
C LYS A 82 -5.16 0.26 -13.13
N TYR A 83 -5.04 1.10 -12.09
CA TYR A 83 -5.16 2.57 -12.18
C TYR A 83 -4.01 3.30 -11.48
N TYR A 84 -3.28 2.62 -10.61
CA TYR A 84 -2.25 3.20 -9.73
C TYR A 84 -0.96 2.38 -9.77
N THR A 85 0.13 3.04 -9.44
CA THR A 85 1.37 2.36 -9.08
C THR A 85 1.27 1.94 -7.61
N CYS A 86 0.92 0.68 -7.37
CA CYS A 86 0.79 0.10 -6.04
C CYS A 86 2.15 -0.32 -5.50
N ILE A 87 2.60 0.28 -4.42
CA ILE A 87 3.82 -0.06 -3.68
C ILE A 87 3.38 -0.74 -2.38
N ASN A 88 3.56 -2.04 -2.29
CA ASN A 88 3.15 -2.87 -1.17
C ASN A 88 4.39 -3.33 -0.41
N ILE A 89 4.51 -2.97 0.87
CA ILE A 89 5.75 -3.15 1.62
C ILE A 89 5.57 -4.05 2.85
N ASP A 90 6.66 -4.69 3.23
CA ASP A 90 6.80 -5.23 4.58
C ASP A 90 7.51 -4.19 5.45
N LEU A 91 6.84 -3.74 6.50
CA LEU A 91 7.44 -2.84 7.49
C LEU A 91 8.60 -3.55 8.20
N ARG A 92 9.60 -2.78 8.66
CA ARG A 92 10.77 -3.32 9.37
C ARG A 92 10.33 -4.20 10.56
N GLY A 93 10.91 -5.38 10.65
CA GLY A 93 10.57 -6.39 11.65
C GLY A 93 9.49 -7.38 11.24
N PHE A 94 8.93 -7.24 10.02
CA PHE A 94 7.83 -8.06 9.51
C PHE A 94 8.13 -8.63 8.12
N GLY A 95 7.42 -9.69 7.76
CA GLY A 95 7.46 -10.31 6.45
C GLY A 95 8.86 -10.69 6.01
N LYS A 96 9.28 -10.15 4.86
CA LYS A 96 10.61 -10.36 4.26
C LYS A 96 11.60 -9.23 4.59
N SER A 97 11.14 -8.13 5.21
CA SER A 97 12.01 -7.04 5.66
C SER A 97 12.90 -7.47 6.80
N SER A 98 14.05 -6.81 6.95
CA SER A 98 15.01 -7.08 8.03
C SER A 98 14.36 -6.93 9.40
N LEU A 99 14.79 -7.77 10.32
CA LEU A 99 14.56 -7.53 11.75
C LEU A 99 15.28 -6.25 12.16
N PRO A 100 14.75 -5.50 13.15
CA PRO A 100 15.43 -4.33 13.68
C PRO A 100 16.79 -4.70 14.27
N GLY A 101 17.84 -3.90 13.94
CA GLY A 101 19.12 -3.94 14.59
C GLY A 101 19.14 -3.07 15.86
N PRO A 102 20.32 -2.76 16.41
CA PRO A 102 20.46 -1.99 17.64
C PRO A 102 20.18 -0.48 17.46
N ALA A 103 20.27 0.05 16.25
CA ALA A 103 20.02 1.45 15.98
C ALA A 103 18.54 1.80 16.06
N THR A 104 18.23 3.00 16.56
CA THR A 104 16.85 3.51 16.52
C THR A 104 16.39 3.72 15.09
N TYR A 105 15.10 3.46 14.85
CA TYR A 105 14.46 3.64 13.54
C TYR A 105 13.02 4.12 13.71
N SER A 106 12.42 4.60 12.63
CA SER A 106 10.99 4.88 12.58
C SER A 106 10.39 4.42 11.25
N PHE A 107 9.13 4.03 11.27
CA PHE A 107 8.46 3.61 10.04
C PHE A 107 8.31 4.76 9.04
N HIS A 108 8.10 5.99 9.50
CA HIS A 108 7.95 7.15 8.61
C HIS A 108 9.25 7.49 7.88
N GLU A 109 10.42 7.37 8.54
CA GLU A 109 11.72 7.52 7.89
C GLU A 109 12.00 6.36 6.90
N ASP A 110 11.66 5.14 7.27
CA ASP A 110 11.78 3.99 6.39
C ASP A 110 10.95 4.16 5.11
N ILE A 111 9.71 4.66 5.22
CA ILE A 111 8.85 4.98 4.08
C ILE A 111 9.47 6.09 3.23
N LYS A 112 10.04 7.11 3.86
CA LYS A 112 10.73 8.21 3.14
C LYS A 112 11.90 7.67 2.31
N VAL A 113 12.78 6.88 2.92
CA VAL A 113 13.92 6.26 2.24
C VAL A 113 13.46 5.36 1.07
N LEU A 114 12.38 4.59 1.27
CA LEU A 114 11.80 3.76 0.21
C LEU A 114 11.36 4.62 -0.98
N LEU A 115 10.60 5.68 -0.75
CA LEU A 115 10.08 6.56 -1.81
C LEU A 115 11.21 7.25 -2.57
N ASP A 116 12.24 7.73 -1.88
CA ASP A 116 13.41 8.34 -2.49
C ASP A 116 14.17 7.34 -3.37
N SER A 117 14.38 6.12 -2.86
CA SER A 117 15.08 5.05 -3.58
C SER A 117 14.31 4.56 -4.81
N LEU A 118 12.98 4.62 -4.77
CA LEU A 118 12.11 4.31 -5.90
C LEU A 118 11.92 5.50 -6.86
N HIS A 119 12.57 6.64 -6.58
CA HIS A 119 12.44 7.89 -7.34
C HIS A 119 10.97 8.34 -7.48
N THR A 120 10.20 8.18 -6.41
CA THR A 120 8.77 8.58 -6.39
C THR A 120 8.70 10.08 -6.12
N ALA A 121 8.61 10.87 -7.21
CA ALA A 121 8.58 12.33 -7.13
C ALA A 121 7.20 12.89 -6.75
N GLU A 122 6.13 12.18 -7.08
CA GLU A 122 4.75 12.61 -6.80
C GLU A 122 4.37 12.32 -5.35
N PRO A 123 3.52 13.17 -4.73
CA PRO A 123 2.93 12.86 -3.45
C PRO A 123 2.12 11.56 -3.49
N VAL A 124 2.25 10.73 -2.46
CA VAL A 124 1.67 9.38 -2.40
C VAL A 124 0.37 9.35 -1.61
N VAL A 125 -0.53 8.45 -2.00
CA VAL A 125 -1.63 8.00 -1.16
C VAL A 125 -1.11 6.89 -0.24
N LEU A 126 -1.37 6.97 1.07
CA LEU A 126 -1.06 5.90 2.00
C LEU A 126 -2.36 5.20 2.40
N ILE A 127 -2.44 3.90 2.12
CA ILE A 127 -3.53 3.02 2.53
C ILE A 127 -3.00 2.10 3.62
N ALA A 128 -3.54 2.21 4.81
CA ALA A 128 -2.92 1.66 6.00
C ALA A 128 -3.94 1.02 6.95
N LEU A 129 -3.57 -0.11 7.56
CA LEU A 129 -4.39 -0.78 8.57
C LEU A 129 -3.64 -0.86 9.90
N SER A 130 -4.35 -0.54 10.99
CA SER A 130 -3.86 -0.78 12.37
C SER A 130 -2.50 -0.11 12.61
N MET A 131 -1.45 -0.86 12.94
CA MET A 131 -0.07 -0.36 13.08
C MET A 131 0.40 0.39 11.84
N GLY A 132 0.01 -0.03 10.63
CA GLY A 132 0.28 0.71 9.40
C GLY A 132 -0.32 2.11 9.41
N GLY A 133 -1.50 2.29 10.05
CA GLY A 133 -2.13 3.60 10.25
C GLY A 133 -1.26 4.54 11.08
N LYS A 134 -0.65 4.03 12.16
CA LYS A 134 0.34 4.77 12.94
C LYS A 134 1.51 5.24 12.06
N ALA A 135 2.04 4.36 11.20
CA ALA A 135 3.12 4.71 10.28
C ALA A 135 2.69 5.78 9.26
N ALA A 136 1.47 5.67 8.71
CA ALA A 136 0.92 6.63 7.75
C ALA A 136 0.67 8.01 8.35
N VAL A 137 0.10 8.08 9.55
CA VAL A 137 -0.14 9.34 10.27
C VAL A 137 1.19 10.03 10.58
N ASN A 138 2.18 9.30 11.12
CA ASN A 138 3.50 9.85 11.39
C ASN A 138 4.19 10.33 10.11
N PHE A 139 4.06 9.60 9.00
CA PHE A 139 4.61 10.03 7.71
C PHE A 139 3.94 11.34 7.23
N SER A 140 2.62 11.43 7.32
CA SER A 140 1.89 12.63 6.89
C SER A 140 2.26 13.87 7.69
N LEU A 141 2.53 13.72 8.99
CA LEU A 141 2.99 14.81 9.85
C LEU A 141 4.43 15.22 9.55
N ALA A 142 5.32 14.24 9.33
CA ALA A 142 6.74 14.51 9.04
C ALA A 142 6.94 15.01 7.60
N TYR A 143 6.17 14.50 6.63
CA TYR A 143 6.33 14.76 5.20
C TYR A 143 5.02 15.23 4.52
N PRO A 144 4.42 16.34 4.96
CA PRO A 144 3.11 16.78 4.47
C PRO A 144 3.08 17.07 2.97
N LYS A 145 4.20 17.50 2.37
CA LYS A 145 4.31 17.76 0.93
C LYS A 145 4.39 16.48 0.09
N GLN A 146 4.72 15.36 0.70
CA GLN A 146 4.80 14.04 0.05
C GLN A 146 3.54 13.19 0.28
N THR A 147 2.59 13.70 1.05
CA THR A 147 1.33 13.03 1.35
C THR A 147 0.21 13.60 0.49
N LYS A 148 -0.33 12.78 -0.42
CA LYS A 148 -1.47 13.13 -1.27
C LYS A 148 -2.79 12.98 -0.53
N ALA A 149 -2.97 11.83 0.13
CA ALA A 149 -4.14 11.47 0.91
C ALA A 149 -3.81 10.32 1.88
N LEU A 150 -4.63 10.13 2.90
CA LEU A 150 -4.58 9.00 3.81
C LEU A 150 -5.86 8.17 3.73
N VAL A 151 -5.73 6.85 3.75
CA VAL A 151 -6.81 5.91 4.01
C VAL A 151 -6.42 5.11 5.25
N LEU A 152 -7.12 5.34 6.35
CA LEU A 152 -6.83 4.82 7.67
C LEU A 152 -7.90 3.79 8.05
N ALA A 153 -7.60 2.51 7.88
CA ALA A 153 -8.50 1.40 8.20
C ALA A 153 -8.19 0.85 9.58
N ASP A 154 -9.16 0.91 10.49
CA ASP A 154 -9.02 0.41 11.86
C ASP A 154 -7.66 0.80 12.46
N ALA A 155 -7.28 2.07 12.28
CA ALA A 155 -5.91 2.55 12.46
C ALA A 155 -5.55 2.71 13.94
N ALA A 156 -4.30 2.37 14.28
CA ALA A 156 -3.67 2.80 15.52
C ALA A 156 -2.98 4.16 15.32
N ILE A 157 -2.78 4.91 16.40
CA ILE A 157 -2.03 6.17 16.43
C ILE A 157 -1.06 6.22 17.59
N ASP A 158 0.05 6.97 17.42
CA ASP A 158 0.99 7.22 18.51
C ASP A 158 0.37 8.12 19.59
N GLY A 159 0.60 7.75 20.86
CA GLY A 159 0.07 8.46 22.01
C GLY A 159 -1.29 7.97 22.50
N TYR A 160 -1.94 7.02 21.80
CA TYR A 160 -3.16 6.41 22.30
C TYR A 160 -2.86 5.28 23.30
N HIS A 161 -3.58 5.25 24.41
CA HIS A 161 -3.48 4.22 25.44
C HIS A 161 -4.63 3.22 25.29
N PHE A 162 -4.29 2.01 24.78
CA PHE A 162 -5.25 0.94 24.58
C PHE A 162 -5.79 0.41 25.92
N LYS A 163 -7.09 0.13 25.98
CA LYS A 163 -7.77 -0.46 27.14
C LYS A 163 -7.97 -1.96 26.97
N ASP A 164 -8.44 -2.36 25.80
CA ASP A 164 -8.83 -3.76 25.53
C ASP A 164 -7.79 -4.51 24.68
N PHE A 165 -6.84 -3.81 24.08
CA PHE A 165 -5.80 -4.40 23.25
C PHE A 165 -4.44 -4.34 23.95
N ASN A 166 -4.02 -5.46 24.55
CA ASN A 166 -2.78 -5.54 25.33
C ASN A 166 -1.78 -6.52 24.71
N LEU A 167 -0.76 -5.99 24.02
CA LEU A 167 0.32 -6.79 23.43
C LEU A 167 1.35 -7.32 24.46
N GLU A 168 1.38 -6.77 25.67
CA GLU A 168 2.27 -7.25 26.72
C GLU A 168 1.92 -8.70 27.11
N LEU A 169 0.63 -9.06 27.10
CA LEU A 169 0.19 -10.44 27.34
C LEU A 169 0.77 -11.42 26.31
N VAL A 170 0.88 -10.99 25.05
CA VAL A 170 1.48 -11.79 23.97
C VAL A 170 2.99 -11.94 24.21
N SER A 171 3.67 -10.84 24.58
CA SER A 171 5.10 -10.85 24.91
C SER A 171 5.39 -11.76 26.09
N ASN A 172 4.59 -11.68 27.14
CA ASN A 172 4.71 -12.57 28.31
C ASN A 172 4.50 -14.05 27.93
N MET A 173 3.52 -14.33 27.06
CA MET A 173 3.32 -15.67 26.51
C MET A 173 4.54 -16.17 25.74
N ALA A 174 5.12 -15.30 24.87
CA ALA A 174 6.29 -15.64 24.08
C ALA A 174 7.52 -15.94 24.95
N GLN A 175 7.74 -15.16 25.99
CA GLN A 175 8.85 -15.32 26.92
C GLN A 175 8.70 -16.59 27.80
N GLN A 176 7.49 -16.89 28.24
CA GLN A 176 7.23 -18.01 29.16
C GLN A 176 7.02 -19.35 28.45
N LYS A 177 6.37 -19.35 27.26
CA LYS A 177 5.92 -20.57 26.59
C LYS A 177 6.40 -20.67 25.13
N GLY A 178 7.22 -19.71 24.70
CA GLY A 178 7.77 -19.67 23.33
C GLY A 178 6.86 -18.99 22.32
N VAL A 179 7.49 -18.58 21.19
CA VAL A 179 6.86 -17.78 20.13
C VAL A 179 5.65 -18.47 19.51
N ASP A 180 5.71 -19.79 19.30
CA ASP A 180 4.59 -20.50 18.65
C ASP A 180 3.34 -20.52 19.55
N SER A 181 3.50 -20.64 20.86
CA SER A 181 2.40 -20.49 21.82
C SER A 181 1.83 -19.08 21.79
N ALA A 182 2.68 -18.07 21.72
CA ALA A 182 2.26 -16.66 21.60
C ALA A 182 1.50 -16.38 20.30
N LYS A 183 1.90 -16.97 19.17
CA LYS A 183 1.17 -16.87 17.91
C LYS A 183 -0.24 -17.46 18.01
N GLN A 184 -0.38 -18.65 18.62
CA GLN A 184 -1.69 -19.25 18.84
C GLN A 184 -2.55 -18.41 19.79
N PHE A 185 -1.95 -17.85 20.84
CA PHE A 185 -2.61 -16.96 21.78
C PHE A 185 -3.08 -15.68 21.06
N PHE A 186 -2.22 -15.04 20.26
CA PHE A 186 -2.55 -13.83 19.49
C PHE A 186 -3.68 -14.07 18.48
N LEU A 187 -3.72 -15.23 17.81
CA LEU A 187 -4.81 -15.60 16.90
C LEU A 187 -6.19 -15.67 17.61
N ASN A 188 -6.21 -15.71 18.94
CA ASN A 188 -7.45 -15.73 19.72
C ASN A 188 -7.87 -14.35 20.24
N TYR A 189 -7.13 -13.29 19.92
CA TYR A 189 -7.53 -11.93 20.27
C TYR A 189 -8.88 -11.53 19.64
N SER A 190 -9.59 -10.68 20.36
CA SER A 190 -10.92 -10.17 19.96
C SER A 190 -10.91 -9.42 18.62
N ILE A 191 -9.80 -8.78 18.26
CA ILE A 191 -9.63 -8.13 16.96
C ILE A 191 -9.81 -9.08 15.76
N PHE A 192 -9.65 -10.39 15.94
CA PHE A 192 -9.83 -11.39 14.89
C PHE A 192 -11.17 -12.15 15.00
N ALA A 193 -12.05 -11.78 15.93
CA ALA A 193 -13.29 -12.50 16.17
C ALA A 193 -14.19 -12.54 14.92
N SER A 194 -14.35 -11.42 14.22
CA SER A 194 -15.13 -11.34 12.99
C SER A 194 -14.48 -12.15 11.85
N ALA A 195 -13.18 -12.01 11.66
CA ALA A 195 -12.42 -12.70 10.61
C ALA A 195 -12.51 -14.25 10.73
N LYS A 196 -12.72 -14.78 11.95
CA LYS A 196 -12.90 -16.23 12.17
C LYS A 196 -14.18 -16.80 11.53
N ASN A 197 -15.17 -15.96 11.26
CA ASN A 197 -16.42 -16.36 10.63
C ASN A 197 -16.26 -16.61 9.12
N ASP A 198 -15.18 -16.13 8.50
CA ASP A 198 -14.79 -16.43 7.13
C ASP A 198 -13.54 -17.31 7.10
N THR A 199 -13.73 -18.58 6.75
CA THR A 199 -12.65 -19.59 6.74
C THR A 199 -11.50 -19.18 5.80
N SER A 200 -11.79 -18.53 4.65
CA SER A 200 -10.78 -18.10 3.69
C SER A 200 -9.94 -16.94 4.25
N VAL A 201 -10.61 -15.93 4.82
CA VAL A 201 -9.94 -14.79 5.48
C VAL A 201 -9.09 -15.29 6.63
N PHE A 202 -9.65 -16.11 7.52
CA PHE A 202 -8.93 -16.61 8.68
C PHE A 202 -7.74 -17.51 8.31
N LYS A 203 -7.85 -18.30 7.25
CA LYS A 203 -6.73 -19.12 6.74
C LYS A 203 -5.58 -18.24 6.27
N ARG A 204 -5.86 -17.15 5.54
CA ARG A 204 -4.83 -16.20 5.08
C ARG A 204 -4.19 -15.47 6.26
N LEU A 205 -5.01 -14.95 7.18
CA LEU A 205 -4.57 -14.30 8.41
C LEU A 205 -3.67 -15.21 9.24
N ARG A 206 -4.12 -16.44 9.51
CA ARG A 206 -3.36 -17.44 10.24
C ARG A 206 -2.01 -17.75 9.60
N LYS A 207 -1.96 -17.84 8.25
CA LYS A 207 -0.70 -18.08 7.53
C LYS A 207 0.30 -16.95 7.77
N MET A 208 -0.11 -15.68 7.76
CA MET A 208 0.76 -14.54 8.03
C MET A 208 1.24 -14.54 9.47
N ILE A 209 0.35 -14.65 10.45
CA ILE A 209 0.70 -14.64 11.87
C ILE A 209 1.63 -15.80 12.23
N LEU A 210 1.39 -17.00 11.69
CA LEU A 210 2.28 -18.15 11.94
C LEU A 210 3.66 -18.00 11.29
N SER A 211 3.78 -17.23 10.21
CA SER A 211 5.08 -16.94 9.58
C SER A 211 5.83 -15.77 10.23
N TYR A 212 5.19 -15.00 11.10
CA TYR A 212 5.84 -13.89 11.81
C TYR A 212 6.96 -14.40 12.73
N SER A 213 8.08 -13.71 12.79
CA SER A 213 9.26 -14.12 13.58
C SER A 213 9.03 -14.13 15.10
N GLY A 214 8.10 -13.30 15.58
CA GLY A 214 7.92 -13.05 17.02
C GLY A 214 8.95 -12.11 17.63
N TRP A 215 9.81 -11.51 16.82
CA TRP A 215 10.95 -10.70 17.29
C TRP A 215 10.54 -9.61 18.29
N GLN A 216 9.47 -8.85 17.99
CA GLN A 216 9.01 -7.76 18.85
C GLN A 216 8.43 -8.21 20.19
N TRP A 217 8.08 -9.48 20.33
CA TRP A 217 7.61 -10.04 21.59
C TRP A 217 8.75 -10.47 22.53
N LEU A 218 9.95 -10.67 21.98
CA LEU A 218 11.13 -11.14 22.71
C LEU A 218 12.17 -10.06 22.95
N HIS A 219 12.10 -8.95 22.20
CA HIS A 219 13.14 -7.92 22.21
C HIS A 219 12.52 -6.55 22.46
N LYS A 220 13.30 -5.68 23.11
CA LYS A 220 12.96 -4.24 23.17
C LYS A 220 13.10 -3.65 21.76
N ASN A 221 11.98 -3.24 21.20
CA ASN A 221 11.97 -2.64 19.86
C ASN A 221 12.52 -1.22 19.94
N PRO A 222 13.62 -0.87 19.20
CA PRO A 222 14.21 0.46 19.18
C PRO A 222 13.44 1.47 18.30
N ILE A 223 12.19 1.18 17.97
CA ILE A 223 11.36 2.08 17.19
C ILE A 223 11.08 3.38 17.96
N VAL A 224 11.17 4.50 17.26
CA VAL A 224 10.83 5.83 17.78
C VAL A 224 9.67 6.43 17.00
N GLY A 225 8.77 7.12 17.70
CA GLY A 225 7.68 7.90 17.12
C GLY A 225 8.05 9.38 16.97
N LEU A 226 7.06 10.20 16.68
CA LEU A 226 7.19 11.65 16.68
C LEU A 226 7.18 12.21 18.12
N THR A 227 7.82 13.35 18.30
CA THR A 227 7.76 14.11 19.55
C THR A 227 7.31 15.55 19.23
N PRO A 228 6.14 16.00 19.74
CA PRO A 228 5.17 15.25 20.55
C PRO A 228 4.53 14.10 19.75
N PRO A 229 3.84 13.14 20.42
CA PRO A 229 3.20 12.03 19.74
C PRO A 229 2.09 12.49 18.78
N ALA A 230 1.79 11.67 17.77
CA ALA A 230 0.90 12.05 16.67
C ALA A 230 -0.49 12.48 17.12
N ILE A 231 -1.04 11.89 18.19
CA ILE A 231 -2.36 12.23 18.74
C ILE A 231 -2.46 13.72 19.14
N GLU A 232 -1.35 14.35 19.53
CA GLU A 232 -1.28 15.77 19.91
C GLU A 232 -1.09 16.70 18.70
N GLN A 233 -0.93 16.15 17.49
CA GLN A 233 -0.59 16.90 16.28
C GLN A 233 -1.60 16.72 15.14
N LEU A 234 -2.71 16.00 15.34
CA LEU A 234 -3.65 15.63 14.29
C LEU A 234 -4.21 16.81 13.49
N GLU A 235 -4.39 17.96 14.10
CA GLU A 235 -4.86 19.18 13.43
C GLU A 235 -3.87 19.73 12.37
N GLN A 236 -2.61 19.29 12.42
CA GLN A 236 -1.58 19.70 11.47
C GLN A 236 -1.69 18.91 10.15
N ILE A 237 -2.43 17.80 10.11
CA ILE A 237 -2.65 17.01 8.90
C ILE A 237 -3.47 17.83 7.91
N LYS A 238 -2.89 18.11 6.72
CA LYS A 238 -3.51 18.91 5.66
C LYS A 238 -4.04 18.06 4.51
N ALA A 239 -3.53 16.84 4.37
CA ALA A 239 -4.01 15.91 3.36
C ALA A 239 -5.45 15.45 3.68
N PRO A 240 -6.29 15.19 2.67
CA PRO A 240 -7.59 14.57 2.88
C PRO A 240 -7.42 13.17 3.48
N VAL A 241 -8.33 12.79 4.39
CA VAL A 241 -8.27 11.52 5.13
C VAL A 241 -9.59 10.78 5.03
N LEU A 242 -9.54 9.55 4.55
CA LEU A 242 -10.63 8.59 4.70
C LEU A 242 -10.34 7.68 5.89
N ILE A 243 -11.23 7.70 6.86
CA ILE A 243 -11.19 6.83 8.04
C ILE A 243 -12.21 5.72 7.82
N ILE A 244 -11.77 4.47 7.84
CA ILE A 244 -12.66 3.30 7.69
C ILE A 244 -12.58 2.48 8.97
N THR A 245 -13.74 2.06 9.49
CA THR A 245 -13.83 1.10 10.61
C THR A 245 -14.68 -0.09 10.23
N GLY A 246 -14.28 -1.27 10.69
CA GLY A 246 -15.19 -2.41 10.72
C GLY A 246 -16.20 -2.26 11.86
N GLU A 247 -17.50 -2.49 11.60
CA GLU A 247 -18.56 -2.36 12.61
C GLU A 247 -18.29 -3.20 13.87
N LYS A 248 -17.69 -4.38 13.70
CA LYS A 248 -17.44 -5.37 14.75
C LYS A 248 -16.02 -5.30 15.31
N ASP A 249 -15.26 -4.25 15.00
CA ASP A 249 -13.95 -4.05 15.62
C ASP A 249 -14.10 -3.68 17.10
N ILE A 250 -13.04 -3.89 17.88
CA ILE A 250 -13.03 -3.59 19.30
C ILE A 250 -13.14 -2.10 19.59
N TRP A 251 -13.60 -1.79 20.77
CA TRP A 251 -13.89 -0.41 21.20
C TRP A 251 -12.71 0.55 20.98
N ASP A 252 -11.48 0.14 21.29
CA ASP A 252 -10.30 1.00 21.13
C ASP A 252 -10.16 1.56 19.71
N PHE A 253 -10.30 0.76 18.66
CA PHE A 253 -10.15 1.23 17.28
C PHE A 253 -11.32 2.11 16.84
N GLN A 254 -12.53 1.87 17.35
CA GLN A 254 -13.66 2.78 17.14
C GLN A 254 -13.39 4.15 17.77
N GLN A 255 -12.82 4.20 19.00
CA GLN A 255 -12.46 5.44 19.66
C GLN A 255 -11.33 6.19 18.92
N ILE A 256 -10.32 5.46 18.43
CA ILE A 256 -9.24 6.07 17.63
C ILE A 256 -9.83 6.70 16.36
N ALA A 257 -10.76 6.02 15.69
CA ALA A 257 -11.43 6.58 14.51
C ALA A 257 -12.20 7.86 14.82
N ASP A 258 -12.86 7.95 15.98
CA ASP A 258 -13.53 9.17 16.43
C ASP A 258 -12.53 10.29 16.75
N ILE A 259 -11.43 9.97 17.42
CA ILE A 259 -10.35 10.93 17.71
C ILE A 259 -9.78 11.48 16.40
N LEU A 260 -9.46 10.61 15.44
CA LEU A 260 -8.95 11.01 14.12
C LEU A 260 -9.94 11.93 13.41
N HIS A 261 -11.23 11.54 13.36
CA HIS A 261 -12.26 12.31 12.67
C HIS A 261 -12.51 13.68 13.31
N ASN A 262 -12.53 13.74 14.62
CA ASN A 262 -12.80 15.00 15.34
C ASN A 262 -11.64 16.01 15.29
N ASN A 263 -10.41 15.54 15.06
CA ASN A 263 -9.22 16.39 15.09
C ASN A 263 -8.60 16.64 13.70
N ILE A 264 -8.98 15.89 12.67
CA ILE A 264 -8.49 16.11 11.29
C ILE A 264 -9.59 16.78 10.47
N LYS A 265 -9.40 18.07 10.14
CA LYS A 265 -10.43 18.88 9.46
C LYS A 265 -10.91 18.32 8.13
N GLN A 266 -10.01 17.73 7.34
CA GLN A 266 -10.32 17.17 6.01
C GLN A 266 -10.48 15.66 6.09
N SER A 267 -11.30 15.18 7.03
CA SER A 267 -11.54 13.75 7.20
C SER A 267 -12.99 13.38 6.94
N VAL A 268 -13.17 12.20 6.34
CA VAL A 268 -14.46 11.53 6.18
C VAL A 268 -14.37 10.18 6.90
N LYS A 269 -15.37 9.85 7.72
CA LYS A 269 -15.46 8.57 8.42
C LYS A 269 -16.54 7.70 7.78
N LYS A 270 -16.19 6.46 7.46
CA LYS A 270 -17.10 5.42 6.93
C LYS A 270 -16.97 4.15 7.76
N GLN A 271 -18.05 3.40 7.84
CA GLN A 271 -18.08 2.13 8.55
C GLN A 271 -18.45 1.00 7.59
N ILE A 272 -17.74 -0.12 7.67
CA ILE A 272 -18.07 -1.33 6.90
C ILE A 272 -18.86 -2.26 7.80
N LEU A 273 -20.15 -2.46 7.44
CA LEU A 273 -21.05 -3.34 8.17
C LEU A 273 -20.59 -4.80 8.08
N ASP A 274 -20.86 -5.56 9.12
CA ASP A 274 -20.50 -6.98 9.22
C ASP A 274 -19.00 -7.28 9.02
N ALA A 275 -18.11 -6.32 9.29
CA ALA A 275 -16.66 -6.50 9.29
C ALA A 275 -16.07 -6.15 10.64
N GLY A 276 -14.98 -6.81 11.01
CA GLY A 276 -14.15 -6.48 12.16
C GLY A 276 -12.87 -5.77 11.77
N HIS A 277 -11.83 -5.95 12.56
CA HIS A 277 -10.52 -5.31 12.39
C HIS A 277 -9.86 -5.56 11.04
N MET A 278 -10.14 -6.70 10.41
CA MET A 278 -9.59 -7.02 9.09
C MET A 278 -10.54 -6.61 7.96
N CYS A 279 -11.16 -5.43 8.06
CA CYS A 279 -12.25 -4.98 7.20
C CYS A 279 -11.91 -5.02 5.70
N ASN A 280 -10.65 -4.76 5.33
CA ASN A 280 -10.15 -4.86 3.95
C ASN A 280 -10.11 -6.30 3.42
N MET A 281 -9.89 -7.28 4.30
CA MET A 281 -9.85 -8.71 3.95
C MET A 281 -11.24 -9.37 4.04
N GLU A 282 -12.07 -8.91 4.97
CA GLU A 282 -13.41 -9.45 5.23
C GLU A 282 -14.43 -8.95 4.20
N LYS A 283 -14.34 -7.71 3.77
CA LYS A 283 -15.24 -7.06 2.81
C LYS A 283 -14.45 -6.31 1.72
N PRO A 284 -13.61 -7.00 0.93
CA PRO A 284 -12.67 -6.35 0.01
C PRO A 284 -13.35 -5.47 -1.04
N ASP A 285 -14.50 -5.88 -1.57
CA ASP A 285 -15.20 -5.10 -2.60
C ASP A 285 -15.79 -3.80 -2.04
N VAL A 286 -16.31 -3.84 -0.80
CA VAL A 286 -16.82 -2.65 -0.10
C VAL A 286 -15.68 -1.71 0.20
N PHE A 287 -14.59 -2.23 0.76
CA PHE A 287 -13.38 -1.48 1.05
C PHE A 287 -12.82 -0.78 -0.21
N ASN A 288 -12.64 -1.54 -1.29
CA ASN A 288 -12.09 -1.03 -2.55
C ASN A 288 -12.99 0.08 -3.13
N ARG A 289 -14.30 -0.06 -3.07
CA ARG A 289 -15.25 0.96 -3.53
C ARG A 289 -15.15 2.24 -2.71
N LEU A 290 -15.18 2.15 -1.36
CA LEU A 290 -15.04 3.32 -0.48
C LEU A 290 -13.74 4.09 -0.76
N VAL A 291 -12.63 3.36 -0.92
CA VAL A 291 -11.34 3.97 -1.25
C VAL A 291 -11.36 4.60 -2.64
N SER A 292 -11.95 3.93 -3.64
CA SER A 292 -12.05 4.48 -5.00
C SER A 292 -12.88 5.76 -5.04
N ASP A 293 -14.05 5.75 -4.39
CA ASP A 293 -14.95 6.90 -4.33
C ASP A 293 -14.25 8.10 -3.68
N PHE A 294 -13.53 7.86 -2.58
CA PHE A 294 -12.73 8.89 -1.92
C PHE A 294 -11.59 9.43 -2.80
N LEU A 295 -10.86 8.57 -3.50
CA LEU A 295 -9.72 9.00 -4.34
C LEU A 295 -10.16 9.75 -5.60
N ILE A 296 -11.39 9.50 -6.09
CA ILE A 296 -11.94 10.16 -7.29
C ILE A 296 -12.68 11.43 -6.91
N ASN A 297 -13.53 11.39 -5.90
CA ASN A 297 -14.49 12.46 -5.57
C ASN A 297 -14.09 13.28 -4.34
N GLY A 298 -13.18 12.76 -3.51
CA GLY A 298 -12.82 13.38 -2.23
C GLY A 298 -13.84 13.13 -1.10
N GLU A 299 -14.76 12.15 -1.26
CA GLU A 299 -15.88 11.88 -0.33
C GLU A 299 -15.81 10.47 0.30
#